data_ac6de13e8cec37f29fe68b99c8973d87
#
_entry.id   ac6de13e8cec37f29fe68b99c8973d87
#
_cell.length_a   1.000
_cell.length_b   1.000
_cell.length_c   1.000
_cell.angle_alpha   90.00
_cell.angle_beta   90.00
_cell.angle_gamma   90.00
#
_symmetry.space_group_name_H-M   'P 1'
#
loop_
_entity.id
_entity.type
_entity.pdbx_description
1 polymer ?
#
loop_
_entity_poly.entity_id
_entity_poly.type
_entity_poly.pdbx_seq_one_letter_code
_entity_poly.pdbx_strand_id
1 'polypeptide(L)'
;MNTYTCRTATATDKDNIRSLYQQTFNDTEQFVARLFNQVYPNACVAVVECDGTVVAAGMLLTYQANLQKENIKCGYIYALMTHEAHRRQGCMRMVLAQLEDEARRRNMGFLFLVNATNKLKQIYTKFGFASVGELAKETIEIGTHSEASVEITPADFNYAFSMLYEKNDSHLMLSREQLLFEFDTLQEEHGCNILAASCGRTAWILGKPDDHNVFHLLAYFGDHRVVSAAAIALAKDNNCTQVSLLRKPKYYYRVGYGMAKPLSADINTKDLKRLNISLVMDI
;
A
#
# COMPACT_ATOMS: atom_id res chain seq x y z
N MET A 1 33.68 -7.48 17.87
CA MET A 1 32.44 -6.67 17.78
C MET A 1 32.07 -6.61 16.30
N ASN A 2 30.84 -6.91 15.94
CA ASN A 2 30.39 -6.78 14.56
C ASN A 2 30.36 -5.31 14.15
N THR A 3 30.96 -4.97 13.02
CA THR A 3 30.94 -3.60 12.50
C THR A 3 29.85 -3.49 11.45
N TYR A 4 28.90 -2.59 11.67
CA TYR A 4 27.78 -2.33 10.77
C TYR A 4 28.03 -1.05 9.97
N THR A 5 27.95 -1.14 8.65
CA THR A 5 28.10 0.01 7.74
C THR A 5 26.86 0.15 6.88
N CYS A 6 26.30 1.37 6.80
CA CYS A 6 25.15 1.68 5.95
C CYS A 6 25.61 2.43 4.69
N ARG A 7 25.05 2.03 3.55
CA ARG A 7 25.30 2.68 2.24
C ARG A 7 24.10 2.51 1.29
N THR A 8 24.14 3.22 0.19
CA THR A 8 23.25 2.94 -0.94
C THR A 8 23.66 1.62 -1.60
N ALA A 9 22.66 0.83 -2.00
CA ALA A 9 22.89 -0.42 -2.72
C ALA A 9 23.49 -0.16 -4.10
N THR A 10 24.28 -1.13 -4.57
CA THR A 10 24.84 -1.21 -5.92
C THR A 10 24.18 -2.33 -6.70
N ALA A 11 24.46 -2.44 -7.99
CA ALA A 11 23.92 -3.53 -8.81
C ALA A 11 24.31 -4.93 -8.29
N THR A 12 25.47 -5.06 -7.67
CA THR A 12 25.97 -6.32 -7.11
C THR A 12 25.23 -6.79 -5.86
N ASP A 13 24.46 -5.91 -5.22
CA ASP A 13 23.70 -6.24 -4.00
C ASP A 13 22.34 -6.87 -4.31
N LYS A 14 21.88 -6.80 -5.58
CA LYS A 14 20.52 -7.16 -5.97
C LYS A 14 20.13 -8.57 -5.51
N ASP A 15 20.99 -9.56 -5.74
CA ASP A 15 20.70 -10.96 -5.40
C ASP A 15 20.68 -11.19 -3.88
N ASN A 16 21.58 -10.54 -3.13
CA ASN A 16 21.58 -10.59 -1.68
C ASN A 16 20.33 -9.93 -1.07
N ILE A 17 19.90 -8.80 -1.65
CA ILE A 17 18.68 -8.09 -1.24
C ILE A 17 17.45 -8.94 -1.55
N ARG A 18 17.39 -9.58 -2.74
CA ARG A 18 16.32 -10.50 -3.12
C ARG A 18 16.22 -11.69 -2.16
N SER A 19 17.35 -12.30 -1.85
CA SER A 19 17.41 -13.42 -0.88
C SER A 19 16.91 -12.97 0.50
N LEU A 20 17.36 -11.81 1.00
CA LEU A 20 16.91 -11.26 2.27
C LEU A 20 15.40 -10.93 2.25
N TYR A 21 14.87 -10.46 1.12
CA TYR A 21 13.45 -10.21 0.92
C TYR A 21 12.65 -11.51 1.08
N GLN A 22 13.02 -12.57 0.35
CA GLN A 22 12.35 -13.88 0.41
C GLN A 22 12.40 -14.52 1.80
N GLN A 23 13.47 -14.29 2.56
CA GLN A 23 13.57 -14.76 3.95
C GLN A 23 12.69 -13.96 4.93
N THR A 24 12.31 -12.74 4.57
CA THR A 24 11.58 -11.83 5.46
C THR A 24 10.08 -11.82 5.17
N PHE A 25 9.70 -11.90 3.90
CA PHE A 25 8.33 -11.81 3.40
C PHE A 25 7.93 -13.15 2.77
N ASN A 26 6.67 -13.50 2.91
CA ASN A 26 6.14 -14.78 2.40
C ASN A 26 5.42 -14.60 1.06
N ASP A 27 5.94 -13.71 0.22
CA ASP A 27 5.37 -13.43 -1.09
C ASP A 27 5.70 -14.53 -2.10
N THR A 28 4.85 -14.67 -3.12
CA THR A 28 5.06 -15.66 -4.19
C THR A 28 6.30 -15.34 -5.00
N GLU A 29 6.95 -16.36 -5.56
CA GLU A 29 8.13 -16.16 -6.45
C GLU A 29 7.76 -15.28 -7.65
N GLN A 30 6.53 -15.37 -8.16
CA GLN A 30 6.02 -14.56 -9.26
C GLN A 30 5.98 -13.07 -8.87
N PHE A 31 5.43 -12.74 -7.71
CA PHE A 31 5.43 -11.38 -7.17
C PHE A 31 6.85 -10.86 -6.96
N VAL A 32 7.73 -11.66 -6.33
CA VAL A 32 9.13 -11.28 -6.08
C VAL A 32 9.86 -11.01 -7.40
N ALA A 33 9.69 -11.86 -8.42
CA ALA A 33 10.29 -11.66 -9.73
C ALA A 33 9.82 -10.35 -10.37
N ARG A 34 8.51 -10.05 -10.31
CA ARG A 34 7.94 -8.80 -10.83
C ARG A 34 8.44 -7.59 -10.04
N LEU A 35 8.46 -7.63 -8.71
CA LEU A 35 8.99 -6.57 -7.84
C LEU A 35 10.42 -6.21 -8.21
N PHE A 36 11.30 -7.22 -8.34
CA PHE A 36 12.72 -7.01 -8.65
C PHE A 36 12.99 -6.64 -10.11
N ASN A 37 12.06 -6.87 -11.03
CA ASN A 37 12.18 -6.48 -12.43
C ASN A 37 11.55 -5.14 -12.76
N GLN A 38 10.44 -4.76 -12.11
CA GLN A 38 9.68 -3.55 -12.46
C GLN A 38 9.86 -2.41 -11.45
N VAL A 39 9.91 -2.71 -10.15
CA VAL A 39 9.94 -1.69 -9.09
C VAL A 39 11.35 -1.41 -8.59
N TYR A 40 12.10 -2.45 -8.27
CA TYR A 40 13.46 -2.35 -7.73
C TYR A 40 14.41 -1.47 -8.57
N PRO A 41 14.41 -1.51 -9.91
CA PRO A 41 15.32 -0.70 -10.73
C PRO A 41 15.12 0.82 -10.57
N ASN A 42 13.91 1.24 -10.16
CA ASN A 42 13.53 2.65 -9.97
C ASN A 42 13.57 3.08 -8.49
N ALA A 43 13.86 2.15 -7.58
CA ALA A 43 13.97 2.41 -6.15
C ALA A 43 15.34 2.97 -5.78
N CYS A 44 15.39 3.81 -4.76
CA CYS A 44 16.62 4.00 -4.02
C CYS A 44 16.66 2.96 -2.89
N VAL A 45 17.68 2.15 -2.84
CA VAL A 45 17.80 1.09 -1.86
C VAL A 45 18.96 1.39 -0.92
N ALA A 46 18.69 1.37 0.39
CA ALA A 46 19.72 1.43 1.42
C ALA A 46 19.98 0.03 1.97
N VAL A 47 21.25 -0.29 2.19
CA VAL A 47 21.69 -1.56 2.78
C VAL A 47 22.56 -1.32 4.00
N VAL A 48 22.49 -2.24 4.95
CA VAL A 48 23.48 -2.36 6.03
C VAL A 48 24.25 -3.64 5.83
N GLU A 49 25.56 -3.50 5.86
CA GLU A 49 26.52 -4.61 5.79
C GLU A 49 27.09 -4.90 7.17
N CYS A 50 27.36 -6.17 7.39
CA CYS A 50 28.17 -6.68 8.49
C CYS A 50 29.18 -7.67 7.91
N ASP A 51 30.47 -7.38 8.08
CA ASP A 51 31.56 -8.23 7.56
C ASP A 51 31.41 -8.59 6.07
N GLY A 52 31.05 -7.60 5.25
CA GLY A 52 30.88 -7.74 3.80
C GLY A 52 29.56 -8.40 3.35
N THR A 53 28.67 -8.74 4.28
CA THR A 53 27.38 -9.36 3.97
C THR A 53 26.24 -8.36 4.21
N VAL A 54 25.30 -8.25 3.27
CA VAL A 54 24.08 -7.44 3.45
C VAL A 54 23.17 -8.12 4.47
N VAL A 55 22.93 -7.44 5.59
CA VAL A 55 22.13 -7.95 6.71
C VAL A 55 20.84 -7.18 6.97
N ALA A 56 20.69 -6.00 6.37
CA ALA A 56 19.46 -5.25 6.39
C ALA A 56 19.32 -4.43 5.12
N ALA A 57 18.11 -4.18 4.70
CA ALA A 57 17.81 -3.32 3.55
C ALA A 57 16.44 -2.64 3.69
N GLY A 58 16.21 -1.64 2.84
CA GLY A 58 14.93 -0.97 2.67
C GLY A 58 14.93 -0.16 1.38
N MET A 59 13.74 0.04 0.82
CA MET A 59 13.53 0.74 -0.45
C MET A 59 12.83 2.06 -0.22
N LEU A 60 13.23 3.10 -0.94
CA LEU A 60 12.53 4.37 -1.07
C LEU A 60 11.97 4.44 -2.49
N LEU A 61 10.67 4.37 -2.62
CA LEU A 61 9.95 4.51 -3.88
C LEU A 61 9.42 5.93 -4.01
N THR A 62 9.50 6.50 -5.21
CA THR A 62 9.01 7.85 -5.48
C THR A 62 7.54 7.81 -5.87
N TYR A 63 6.74 8.60 -5.15
CA TYR A 63 5.34 8.84 -5.45
C TYR A 63 5.05 10.33 -5.57
N GLN A 64 3.88 10.64 -6.10
CA GLN A 64 3.26 11.96 -6.04
C GLN A 64 2.03 11.89 -5.14
N ALA A 65 1.72 12.99 -4.49
CA ALA A 65 0.49 13.13 -3.72
C ALA A 65 -0.19 14.45 -4.10
N ASN A 66 -1.50 14.43 -4.21
CA ASN A 66 -2.29 15.65 -4.18
C ASN A 66 -2.64 15.93 -2.70
N LEU A 67 -2.19 17.04 -2.16
CA LEU A 67 -2.58 17.53 -0.84
C LEU A 67 -3.23 18.90 -1.01
N GLN A 68 -4.54 18.99 -0.76
CA GLN A 68 -5.28 20.27 -0.84
C GLN A 68 -5.10 20.98 -2.20
N LYS A 69 -5.09 20.20 -3.28
CA LYS A 69 -4.88 20.65 -4.68
C LYS A 69 -3.43 21.02 -5.04
N GLU A 70 -2.48 20.78 -4.16
CA GLU A 70 -1.05 20.90 -4.46
C GLU A 70 -0.43 19.54 -4.73
N ASN A 71 0.37 19.45 -5.80
CA ASN A 71 1.11 18.23 -6.13
C ASN A 71 2.43 18.21 -5.38
N ILE A 72 2.60 17.19 -4.53
CA ILE A 72 3.77 17.05 -3.66
C ILE A 72 4.47 15.75 -3.97
N LYS A 73 5.77 15.81 -4.26
CA LYS A 73 6.60 14.63 -4.38
C LYS A 73 6.81 14.01 -3.00
N CYS A 74 6.60 12.71 -2.86
CA CYS A 74 6.75 12.00 -1.60
C CYS A 74 7.46 10.65 -1.77
N GLY A 75 7.90 10.07 -0.66
CA GLY A 75 8.62 8.82 -0.63
C GLY A 75 7.86 7.72 0.11
N TYR A 76 7.69 6.57 -0.52
CA TYR A 76 7.19 5.37 0.12
C TYR A 76 8.36 4.54 0.64
N ILE A 77 8.40 4.33 1.95
CA ILE A 77 9.36 3.41 2.58
C ILE A 77 8.78 2.01 2.50
N TYR A 78 9.39 1.19 1.66
CA TYR A 78 8.95 -0.16 1.36
C TYR A 78 9.98 -1.20 1.73
N ALA A 79 9.54 -2.41 2.07
CA ALA A 79 10.36 -3.59 2.32
C ALA A 79 11.52 -3.35 3.31
N LEU A 80 11.22 -2.74 4.47
CA LEU A 80 12.21 -2.64 5.56
C LEU A 80 12.45 -4.02 6.17
N MET A 81 13.64 -4.56 5.98
CA MET A 81 14.00 -5.90 6.39
C MET A 81 15.34 -5.94 7.14
N THR A 82 15.44 -6.88 8.07
CA THR A 82 16.69 -7.15 8.81
C THR A 82 16.76 -8.65 9.09
N HIS A 83 17.84 -9.27 8.66
CA HIS A 83 18.14 -10.66 8.93
C HIS A 83 18.03 -10.96 10.44
N GLU A 84 17.39 -12.06 10.80
CA GLU A 84 17.02 -12.33 12.21
C GLU A 84 18.19 -12.31 13.18
N ALA A 85 19.36 -12.84 12.78
CA ALA A 85 20.58 -12.84 13.60
C ALA A 85 21.14 -11.43 13.87
N HIS A 86 20.75 -10.42 13.09
CA HIS A 86 21.22 -9.04 13.18
C HIS A 86 20.14 -8.07 13.68
N ARG A 87 18.99 -8.59 14.14
CA ARG A 87 17.92 -7.76 14.75
C ARG A 87 18.40 -7.15 16.08
N ARG A 88 17.79 -6.02 16.46
CA ARG A 88 18.11 -5.25 17.67
C ARG A 88 19.52 -4.64 17.72
N GLN A 89 20.26 -4.65 16.62
CA GLN A 89 21.58 -4.03 16.48
C GLN A 89 21.53 -2.60 15.89
N GLY A 90 20.32 -2.05 15.70
CA GLY A 90 20.15 -0.71 15.15
C GLY A 90 20.13 -0.63 13.61
N CYS A 91 20.26 -1.74 12.90
CA CYS A 91 20.31 -1.78 11.41
C CYS A 91 19.12 -1.06 10.77
N MET A 92 17.88 -1.30 11.22
CA MET A 92 16.70 -0.61 10.72
C MET A 92 16.78 0.92 10.88
N ARG A 93 17.35 1.41 11.99
CA ARG A 93 17.56 2.85 12.20
C ARG A 93 18.53 3.41 11.16
N MET A 94 19.60 2.69 10.85
CA MET A 94 20.60 3.10 9.86
C MET A 94 19.96 3.17 8.47
N VAL A 95 19.19 2.13 8.08
CA VAL A 95 18.46 2.11 6.80
C VAL A 95 17.47 3.29 6.70
N LEU A 96 16.64 3.51 7.72
CA LEU A 96 15.66 4.60 7.73
C LEU A 96 16.34 5.98 7.62
N ALA A 97 17.45 6.20 8.35
CA ALA A 97 18.18 7.46 8.29
C ALA A 97 18.72 7.70 6.86
N GLN A 98 19.35 6.68 6.25
CA GLN A 98 19.87 6.78 4.88
C GLN A 98 18.76 7.09 3.85
N LEU A 99 17.60 6.44 3.97
CA LEU A 99 16.46 6.67 3.08
C LEU A 99 15.84 8.06 3.31
N GLU A 100 15.78 8.55 4.55
CA GLU A 100 15.33 9.90 4.86
C GLU A 100 16.26 10.96 4.28
N ASP A 101 17.57 10.80 4.41
CA ASP A 101 18.56 11.69 3.82
C ASP A 101 18.44 11.74 2.29
N GLU A 102 18.19 10.60 1.66
CA GLU A 102 17.94 10.53 0.22
C GLU A 102 16.63 11.23 -0.17
N ALA A 103 15.56 11.04 0.60
CA ALA A 103 14.30 11.71 0.37
C ALA A 103 14.43 13.24 0.45
N ARG A 104 15.20 13.75 1.42
CA ARG A 104 15.52 15.18 1.54
C ARG A 104 16.33 15.68 0.34
N ARG A 105 17.35 14.92 -0.10
CA ARG A 105 18.14 15.27 -1.31
C ARG A 105 17.28 15.33 -2.57
N ARG A 106 16.23 14.52 -2.66
CA ARG A 106 15.25 14.52 -3.77
C ARG A 106 14.12 15.52 -3.61
N ASN A 107 14.16 16.39 -2.59
CA ASN A 107 13.12 17.39 -2.27
C ASN A 107 11.73 16.74 -2.09
N MET A 108 11.66 15.61 -1.43
CA MET A 108 10.39 14.99 -1.07
C MET A 108 9.77 15.73 0.13
N GLY A 109 8.49 16.05 0.06
CA GLY A 109 7.79 16.79 1.12
C GLY A 109 7.48 15.95 2.34
N PHE A 110 7.28 14.64 2.17
CA PHE A 110 7.06 13.71 3.27
C PHE A 110 7.43 12.28 2.87
N LEU A 111 7.63 11.45 3.91
CA LEU A 111 7.72 9.99 3.80
C LEU A 111 6.42 9.36 4.27
N PHE A 112 6.04 8.23 3.69
CA PHE A 112 4.97 7.40 4.20
C PHE A 112 5.34 5.91 4.14
N LEU A 113 4.62 5.10 4.90
CA LEU A 113 4.72 3.64 4.91
C LEU A 113 3.38 3.04 5.33
N VAL A 114 3.16 1.78 4.98
CA VAL A 114 2.09 0.95 5.51
C VAL A 114 2.69 0.02 6.57
N ASN A 115 2.03 -0.10 7.71
CA ASN A 115 2.52 -0.92 8.82
C ASN A 115 1.69 -2.18 8.99
N ALA A 116 2.30 -3.33 8.84
CA ALA A 116 1.62 -4.63 8.94
C ALA A 116 1.08 -4.94 10.36
N THR A 117 1.63 -4.32 11.41
CA THR A 117 1.23 -4.63 12.80
C THR A 117 1.26 -3.40 13.72
N ASN A 118 0.45 -3.43 14.79
CA ASN A 118 0.48 -2.40 15.83
C ASN A 118 1.85 -2.28 16.54
N LYS A 119 2.63 -3.36 16.59
CA LYS A 119 3.99 -3.33 17.15
C LYS A 119 4.93 -2.51 16.27
N LEU A 120 4.85 -2.68 14.95
CA LEU A 120 5.61 -1.87 14.00
C LEU A 120 5.21 -0.40 14.05
N LYS A 121 3.91 -0.11 14.19
CA LYS A 121 3.41 1.26 14.40
C LYS A 121 4.08 1.95 15.56
N GLN A 122 4.21 1.28 16.72
CA GLN A 122 4.91 1.84 17.89
C GLN A 122 6.40 2.09 17.63
N ILE A 123 7.03 1.24 16.82
CA ILE A 123 8.42 1.42 16.42
C ILE A 123 8.57 2.64 15.51
N TYR A 124 7.76 2.77 14.45
CA TYR A 124 7.84 3.90 13.52
C TYR A 124 7.50 5.24 14.17
N THR A 125 6.61 5.25 15.18
CA THR A 125 6.34 6.46 15.97
C THR A 125 7.62 7.03 16.62
N LYS A 126 8.54 6.16 17.07
CA LYS A 126 9.84 6.59 17.63
C LYS A 126 10.77 7.23 16.58
N PHE A 127 10.51 7.00 15.31
CA PHE A 127 11.22 7.62 14.18
C PHE A 127 10.49 8.85 13.62
N GLY A 128 9.44 9.33 14.29
CA GLY A 128 8.73 10.55 13.92
C GLY A 128 7.57 10.33 12.93
N PHE A 129 7.21 9.08 12.64
CA PHE A 129 6.01 8.79 11.84
C PHE A 129 4.75 8.88 12.69
N ALA A 130 3.69 9.44 12.14
CA ALA A 130 2.36 9.51 12.73
C ALA A 130 1.33 8.80 11.86
N SER A 131 0.27 8.27 12.47
CA SER A 131 -0.81 7.59 11.74
C SER A 131 -1.52 8.52 10.78
N VAL A 132 -1.76 8.05 9.57
CA VAL A 132 -2.46 8.75 8.49
C VAL A 132 -3.45 7.81 7.79
N GLY A 133 -4.30 8.35 6.92
CA GLY A 133 -5.22 7.54 6.14
C GLY A 133 -6.25 6.82 7.02
N GLU A 134 -6.85 7.53 7.98
CA GLU A 134 -7.82 6.93 8.89
C GLU A 134 -9.04 6.41 8.12
N LEU A 135 -9.23 5.10 8.13
CA LEU A 135 -10.34 4.39 7.50
C LEU A 135 -11.08 3.57 8.56
N ALA A 136 -12.38 3.40 8.37
CA ALA A 136 -13.18 2.47 9.16
C ALA A 136 -13.37 1.17 8.37
N LYS A 137 -13.02 0.04 8.98
CA LYS A 137 -13.33 -1.28 8.42
C LYS A 137 -14.78 -1.62 8.76
N GLU A 138 -15.58 -1.92 7.73
CA GLU A 138 -16.94 -2.45 7.86
C GLU A 138 -16.94 -3.88 7.31
N THR A 139 -17.63 -4.78 8.00
CA THR A 139 -17.81 -6.15 7.56
C THR A 139 -19.30 -6.42 7.37
N ILE A 140 -19.67 -7.03 6.24
CA ILE A 140 -21.03 -7.39 5.87
C ILE A 140 -21.09 -8.91 5.77
N GLU A 141 -21.98 -9.52 6.55
CA GLU A 141 -22.27 -10.97 6.44
C GLU A 141 -23.19 -11.22 5.24
N ILE A 142 -22.84 -12.19 4.39
CA ILE A 142 -23.55 -12.41 3.13
C ILE A 142 -24.95 -13.02 3.35
N GLY A 143 -25.17 -13.80 4.41
CA GLY A 143 -26.40 -14.55 4.63
C GLY A 143 -27.66 -13.73 4.97
N THR A 144 -27.58 -12.43 5.21
CA THR A 144 -28.67 -11.59 5.73
C THR A 144 -29.28 -10.62 4.72
N HIS A 145 -28.78 -10.56 3.50
CA HIS A 145 -29.17 -9.55 2.52
C HIS A 145 -29.95 -10.14 1.35
N SER A 146 -31.09 -9.49 1.02
CA SER A 146 -31.88 -9.73 -0.20
C SER A 146 -31.02 -9.48 -1.43
N GLU A 147 -31.09 -10.38 -2.40
CA GLU A 147 -30.37 -10.27 -3.67
C GLU A 147 -30.99 -9.18 -4.53
N ALA A 148 -30.36 -8.03 -4.58
CA ALA A 148 -30.65 -7.07 -5.66
C ALA A 148 -29.93 -7.56 -6.92
N SER A 149 -30.67 -7.69 -8.02
CA SER A 149 -30.06 -8.03 -9.32
C SER A 149 -29.10 -6.93 -9.72
N VAL A 150 -27.87 -7.32 -10.01
CA VAL A 150 -26.80 -6.43 -10.46
C VAL A 150 -26.14 -7.04 -11.68
N GLU A 151 -25.95 -6.23 -12.70
CA GLU A 151 -25.16 -6.59 -13.89
C GLU A 151 -23.69 -6.24 -13.61
N ILE A 152 -22.78 -7.19 -13.81
CA ILE A 152 -21.34 -7.02 -13.56
C ILE A 152 -20.59 -7.22 -14.87
N THR A 153 -19.74 -6.25 -15.23
CA THR A 153 -18.88 -6.30 -16.40
C THR A 153 -17.44 -5.94 -16.03
N PRO A 154 -16.41 -6.50 -16.67
CA PRO A 154 -15.03 -6.05 -16.46
C PRO A 154 -14.89 -4.55 -16.74
N ALA A 155 -14.15 -3.84 -15.89
CA ALA A 155 -13.77 -2.46 -16.16
C ALA A 155 -12.44 -2.41 -16.90
N ASP A 156 -12.29 -1.49 -17.85
CA ASP A 156 -11.00 -1.25 -18.47
C ASP A 156 -10.05 -0.47 -17.55
N PHE A 157 -8.77 -0.53 -17.86
CA PHE A 157 -7.73 0.12 -17.07
C PHE A 157 -7.89 1.66 -17.05
N ASN A 158 -8.26 2.29 -18.17
CA ASN A 158 -8.37 3.75 -18.25
C ASN A 158 -9.53 4.25 -17.40
N TYR A 159 -10.64 3.50 -17.38
CA TYR A 159 -11.78 3.82 -16.52
C TYR A 159 -11.39 3.74 -15.04
N ALA A 160 -10.74 2.66 -14.64
CA ALA A 160 -10.26 2.49 -13.27
C ALA A 160 -9.30 3.62 -12.86
N PHE A 161 -8.37 3.97 -13.76
CA PHE A 161 -7.42 5.07 -13.55
C PHE A 161 -8.12 6.40 -13.33
N SER A 162 -9.13 6.76 -14.15
CA SER A 162 -9.88 8.01 -14.00
C SER A 162 -10.66 8.08 -12.69
N MET A 163 -11.30 6.96 -12.28
CA MET A 163 -12.10 6.92 -11.05
C MET A 163 -11.28 7.10 -9.77
N LEU A 164 -10.02 6.67 -9.75
CA LEU A 164 -9.14 6.81 -8.60
C LEU A 164 -8.80 8.28 -8.27
N TYR A 165 -8.78 9.15 -9.29
CA TYR A 165 -8.28 10.53 -9.15
C TYR A 165 -9.36 11.61 -9.11
N GLU A 166 -10.58 11.35 -9.58
CA GLU A 166 -11.58 12.40 -9.81
C GLU A 166 -12.18 13.06 -8.55
N LYS A 167 -12.10 12.45 -7.36
CA LYS A 167 -12.93 12.91 -6.23
C LYS A 167 -12.28 12.94 -4.85
N ASN A 168 -10.97 12.88 -4.73
CA ASN A 168 -10.31 12.99 -3.44
C ASN A 168 -9.45 14.25 -3.34
N ASP A 169 -9.74 15.13 -2.38
CA ASP A 169 -8.97 16.37 -2.14
C ASP A 169 -7.55 16.10 -1.64
N SER A 170 -7.26 14.88 -1.14
CA SER A 170 -5.93 14.49 -0.67
C SER A 170 -5.74 12.98 -0.87
N HIS A 171 -4.88 12.61 -1.81
CA HIS A 171 -4.62 11.21 -2.18
C HIS A 171 -3.23 11.03 -2.77
N LEU A 172 -2.70 9.80 -2.70
CA LEU A 172 -1.54 9.42 -3.49
C LEU A 172 -1.93 9.32 -4.97
N MET A 173 -1.02 9.78 -5.82
CA MET A 173 -1.13 9.67 -7.26
C MET A 173 -0.17 8.58 -7.72
N LEU A 174 -0.71 7.47 -8.22
CA LEU A 174 0.09 6.41 -8.79
C LEU A 174 0.40 6.72 -10.26
N SER A 175 1.62 6.46 -10.70
CA SER A 175 1.93 6.49 -12.12
C SER A 175 1.22 5.33 -12.84
N ARG A 176 1.20 5.38 -14.18
CA ARG A 176 0.63 4.29 -14.97
C ARG A 176 1.34 2.96 -14.67
N GLU A 177 2.66 2.97 -14.54
CA GLU A 177 3.46 1.79 -14.24
C GLU A 177 3.16 1.24 -12.84
N GLN A 178 3.01 2.11 -11.85
CA GLN A 178 2.61 1.72 -10.50
C GLN A 178 1.23 1.07 -10.50
N LEU A 179 0.26 1.66 -11.19
CA LEU A 179 -1.08 1.08 -11.31
C LEU A 179 -1.08 -0.26 -12.04
N LEU A 180 -0.32 -0.40 -13.12
CA LEU A 180 -0.19 -1.69 -13.81
C LEU A 180 0.39 -2.76 -12.87
N PHE A 181 1.40 -2.40 -12.08
CA PHE A 181 1.96 -3.31 -11.09
C PHE A 181 0.91 -3.78 -10.06
N GLU A 182 0.08 -2.85 -9.54
CA GLU A 182 -1.00 -3.16 -8.60
C GLU A 182 -2.09 -4.05 -9.25
N PHE A 183 -2.47 -3.76 -10.50
CA PHE A 183 -3.46 -4.60 -11.21
C PHE A 183 -2.92 -5.99 -11.54
N ASP A 184 -1.66 -6.13 -11.92
CA ASP A 184 -1.04 -7.43 -12.14
C ASP A 184 -1.01 -8.25 -10.84
N THR A 185 -0.69 -7.59 -9.71
CA THR A 185 -0.75 -8.20 -8.37
C THR A 185 -2.16 -8.66 -8.04
N LEU A 186 -3.15 -7.76 -8.26
CA LEU A 186 -4.54 -8.07 -8.02
C LEU A 186 -5.02 -9.30 -8.82
N GLN A 187 -4.64 -9.41 -10.09
CA GLN A 187 -5.01 -10.56 -10.92
C GLN A 187 -4.37 -11.87 -10.43
N GLU A 188 -3.12 -11.84 -9.98
CA GLU A 188 -2.46 -13.02 -9.38
C GLU A 188 -3.16 -13.50 -8.11
N GLU A 189 -3.78 -12.60 -7.38
CA GLU A 189 -4.53 -12.86 -6.15
C GLU A 189 -6.03 -13.12 -6.38
N HIS A 190 -6.42 -13.46 -7.61
CA HIS A 190 -7.82 -13.69 -8.03
C HIS A 190 -8.75 -12.48 -7.80
N GLY A 191 -8.17 -11.29 -7.79
CA GLY A 191 -8.93 -10.06 -7.64
C GLY A 191 -9.63 -9.62 -8.92
N CYS A 192 -10.52 -8.65 -8.78
CA CYS A 192 -11.32 -8.13 -9.88
C CYS A 192 -11.32 -6.60 -9.96
N ASN A 193 -11.47 -6.11 -11.18
CA ASN A 193 -11.71 -4.71 -11.52
C ASN A 193 -12.97 -4.67 -12.40
N ILE A 194 -14.10 -4.20 -11.84
CA ILE A 194 -15.41 -4.33 -12.47
C ILE A 194 -16.22 -3.03 -12.44
N LEU A 195 -17.14 -2.95 -13.41
CA LEU A 195 -18.29 -2.07 -13.39
C LEU A 195 -19.54 -2.86 -13.01
N ALA A 196 -20.36 -2.28 -12.15
CA ALA A 196 -21.64 -2.84 -11.76
C ALA A 196 -22.77 -1.87 -12.11
N ALA A 197 -23.91 -2.39 -12.54
CA ALA A 197 -25.10 -1.61 -12.86
C ALA A 197 -26.38 -2.24 -12.30
N SER A 198 -27.28 -1.42 -11.79
CA SER A 198 -28.61 -1.83 -11.36
C SER A 198 -29.57 -0.65 -11.38
N CYS A 199 -30.76 -0.81 -11.97
CA CYS A 199 -31.81 0.20 -12.01
C CYS A 199 -31.32 1.60 -12.45
N GLY A 200 -30.51 1.67 -13.50
CA GLY A 200 -29.96 2.93 -14.03
C GLY A 200 -28.88 3.59 -13.19
N ARG A 201 -28.40 2.92 -12.14
CA ARG A 201 -27.29 3.37 -11.30
C ARG A 201 -26.07 2.50 -11.55
N THR A 202 -24.89 3.07 -11.36
CA THR A 202 -23.62 2.40 -11.63
C THR A 202 -22.68 2.49 -10.43
N ALA A 203 -21.77 1.52 -10.35
CA ALA A 203 -20.66 1.53 -9.43
C ALA A 203 -19.43 0.93 -10.09
N TRP A 204 -18.26 1.33 -9.64
CA TRP A 204 -16.97 0.71 -9.93
C TRP A 204 -16.43 0.06 -8.67
N ILE A 205 -15.83 -1.12 -8.80
CA ILE A 205 -15.28 -1.90 -7.70
C ILE A 205 -13.94 -2.49 -8.10
N LEU A 206 -12.99 -2.36 -7.20
CA LEU A 206 -11.72 -3.07 -7.16
C LEU A 206 -11.70 -3.92 -5.90
N GLY A 207 -11.48 -5.23 -6.00
CA GLY A 207 -11.52 -6.10 -4.85
C GLY A 207 -10.89 -7.46 -5.07
N LYS A 208 -10.65 -8.20 -3.98
CA LYS A 208 -10.10 -9.56 -4.02
C LYS A 208 -10.62 -10.41 -2.85
N PRO A 209 -10.68 -11.74 -3.01
CA PRO A 209 -10.88 -12.66 -1.90
C PRO A 209 -9.60 -12.80 -1.07
N ASP A 210 -9.73 -13.31 0.15
CA ASP A 210 -8.62 -13.78 0.98
C ASP A 210 -8.79 -15.25 1.38
N ASP A 211 -7.77 -15.83 2.01
CA ASP A 211 -7.75 -17.21 2.49
C ASP A 211 -8.71 -17.48 3.68
N HIS A 212 -9.33 -16.41 4.23
CA HIS A 212 -10.29 -16.50 5.34
C HIS A 212 -11.74 -16.40 4.88
N ASN A 213 -12.01 -16.57 3.59
CA ASN A 213 -13.33 -16.43 2.96
C ASN A 213 -13.95 -15.03 3.12
N VAL A 214 -13.12 -14.00 3.10
CA VAL A 214 -13.55 -12.59 3.10
C VAL A 214 -13.24 -11.97 1.75
N PHE A 215 -14.23 -11.33 1.13
CA PHE A 215 -14.01 -10.53 -0.07
C PHE A 215 -13.72 -9.08 0.32
N HIS A 216 -12.52 -8.60 0.04
CA HIS A 216 -12.08 -7.25 0.38
C HIS A 216 -12.36 -6.27 -0.76
N LEU A 217 -13.12 -5.22 -0.47
CA LEU A 217 -13.21 -4.06 -1.36
C LEU A 217 -12.03 -3.14 -1.08
N LEU A 218 -11.09 -3.09 -2.02
CA LEU A 218 -9.88 -2.27 -1.95
C LEU A 218 -10.16 -0.82 -2.33
N ALA A 219 -10.95 -0.64 -3.40
CA ALA A 219 -11.47 0.65 -3.81
C ALA A 219 -12.85 0.50 -4.45
N TYR A 220 -13.68 1.52 -4.32
CA TYR A 220 -14.99 1.54 -4.97
C TYR A 220 -15.49 2.97 -5.13
N PHE A 221 -16.38 3.13 -6.13
CA PHE A 221 -17.03 4.40 -6.43
C PHE A 221 -18.45 4.16 -6.97
N GLY A 222 -19.36 5.08 -6.75
CA GLY A 222 -20.72 5.05 -7.31
C GLY A 222 -21.82 4.91 -6.26
N ASP A 223 -23.01 4.43 -6.72
CA ASP A 223 -24.17 4.24 -5.84
C ASP A 223 -23.91 3.13 -4.81
N HIS A 224 -24.06 3.45 -3.55
CA HIS A 224 -23.76 2.54 -2.45
C HIS A 224 -24.57 1.24 -2.47
N ARG A 225 -25.80 1.26 -2.98
CA ARG A 225 -26.66 0.06 -3.07
C ARG A 225 -26.10 -0.87 -4.15
N VAL A 226 -25.65 -0.29 -5.28
CA VAL A 226 -25.01 -1.06 -6.37
C VAL A 226 -23.67 -1.62 -5.90
N VAL A 227 -22.86 -0.83 -5.17
CA VAL A 227 -21.61 -1.32 -4.55
C VAL A 227 -21.88 -2.51 -3.65
N SER A 228 -22.83 -2.40 -2.72
CA SER A 228 -23.14 -3.49 -1.78
C SER A 228 -23.66 -4.75 -2.48
N ALA A 229 -24.56 -4.61 -3.46
CA ALA A 229 -25.09 -5.73 -4.21
C ALA A 229 -24.00 -6.45 -5.03
N ALA A 230 -23.17 -5.69 -5.74
CA ALA A 230 -22.07 -6.24 -6.52
C ALA A 230 -21.01 -6.92 -5.63
N ALA A 231 -20.66 -6.31 -4.51
CA ALA A 231 -19.71 -6.88 -3.56
C ALA A 231 -20.21 -8.22 -2.99
N ILE A 232 -21.48 -8.34 -2.67
CA ILE A 232 -22.10 -9.59 -2.21
C ILE A 232 -22.09 -10.64 -3.32
N ALA A 233 -22.41 -10.26 -4.56
CA ALA A 233 -22.37 -11.18 -5.71
C ALA A 233 -20.95 -11.70 -5.95
N LEU A 234 -19.95 -10.81 -6.01
CA LEU A 234 -18.54 -11.17 -6.17
C LEU A 234 -18.03 -12.07 -5.04
N ALA A 235 -18.44 -11.77 -3.81
CA ALA A 235 -18.06 -12.59 -2.67
C ALA A 235 -18.64 -14.01 -2.77
N LYS A 236 -19.91 -14.18 -3.19
CA LYS A 236 -20.52 -15.49 -3.44
C LYS A 236 -19.80 -16.26 -4.54
N ASP A 237 -19.49 -15.58 -5.65
CA ASP A 237 -18.79 -16.20 -6.79
C ASP A 237 -17.38 -16.69 -6.41
N ASN A 238 -16.78 -16.09 -5.38
CA ASN A 238 -15.48 -16.46 -4.83
C ASN A 238 -15.58 -17.33 -3.56
N ASN A 239 -16.74 -17.88 -3.24
CA ASN A 239 -16.99 -18.71 -2.04
C ASN A 239 -16.67 -17.98 -0.72
N CYS A 240 -16.73 -16.67 -0.68
CA CYS A 240 -16.57 -15.89 0.53
C CYS A 240 -17.88 -15.84 1.33
N THR A 241 -17.76 -15.72 2.65
CA THR A 241 -18.91 -15.61 3.58
C THR A 241 -19.13 -14.19 4.05
N GLN A 242 -18.15 -13.33 3.85
CA GLN A 242 -18.13 -11.94 4.29
C GLN A 242 -17.60 -11.01 3.20
N VAL A 243 -18.05 -9.75 3.25
CA VAL A 243 -17.46 -8.63 2.50
C VAL A 243 -16.84 -7.67 3.50
N SER A 244 -15.60 -7.30 3.28
CA SER A 244 -14.91 -6.26 4.03
C SER A 244 -14.67 -5.04 3.15
N LEU A 245 -14.99 -3.86 3.65
CA LEU A 245 -14.73 -2.61 2.95
C LEU A 245 -14.15 -1.57 3.89
N LEU A 246 -13.33 -0.68 3.32
CA LEU A 246 -12.76 0.46 4.02
C LEU A 246 -13.55 1.71 3.67
N ARG A 247 -14.01 2.46 4.66
CA ARG A 247 -14.77 3.71 4.50
C ARG A 247 -14.10 4.86 5.22
N LYS A 248 -14.31 6.09 4.74
CA LYS A 248 -14.06 7.27 5.57
C LYS A 248 -14.96 7.19 6.81
N PRO A 249 -14.41 7.23 8.03
CA PRO A 249 -15.20 7.05 9.24
C PRO A 249 -16.22 8.18 9.40
N LYS A 250 -17.48 7.84 9.53
CA LYS A 250 -18.52 8.82 9.92
C LYS A 250 -18.47 9.09 11.42
N TYR A 251 -18.22 8.07 12.26
CA TYR A 251 -18.14 8.15 13.73
C TYR A 251 -17.21 7.05 14.29
N TYR A 252 -16.41 7.35 15.29
CA TYR A 252 -15.75 6.58 16.36
C TYR A 252 -14.75 5.43 16.11
N TYR A 253 -14.71 4.70 15.02
CA TYR A 253 -13.66 3.69 14.79
C TYR A 253 -12.78 4.08 13.64
N ARG A 254 -11.56 4.51 13.97
CA ARG A 254 -10.54 4.91 13.00
C ARG A 254 -9.37 3.94 13.06
N VAL A 255 -9.12 3.24 11.99
CA VAL A 255 -7.89 2.46 11.82
C VAL A 255 -6.97 3.30 10.95
N GLY A 256 -5.80 3.66 11.47
CA GLY A 256 -4.78 4.30 10.65
C GLY A 256 -4.26 3.26 9.65
N TYR A 257 -4.55 3.47 8.37
CA TYR A 257 -4.13 2.57 7.30
C TYR A 257 -2.63 2.59 7.09
N GLY A 258 -1.98 3.72 7.38
CA GLY A 258 -0.53 3.84 7.29
C GLY A 258 0.03 4.92 8.21
N MET A 259 1.28 5.24 8.00
CA MET A 259 1.99 6.25 8.76
C MET A 259 2.76 7.19 7.83
N ALA A 260 2.87 8.48 8.21
CA ALA A 260 3.65 9.45 7.45
C ALA A 260 4.50 10.33 8.37
N LYS A 261 5.59 10.86 7.81
CA LYS A 261 6.52 11.78 8.45
C LYS A 261 6.78 12.98 7.53
N PRO A 262 6.40 14.21 7.92
CA PRO A 262 6.77 15.40 7.18
C PRO A 262 8.29 15.55 7.07
N LEU A 263 8.78 16.01 5.93
CA LEU A 263 10.18 16.36 5.69
C LEU A 263 10.35 17.88 5.42
N SER A 264 9.31 18.53 4.92
CA SER A 264 9.25 19.99 4.74
C SER A 264 8.50 20.65 5.91
N ALA A 265 8.89 21.87 6.27
CA ALA A 265 8.20 22.69 7.26
C ALA A 265 6.80 23.14 6.80
N ASP A 266 6.57 23.18 5.49
CA ASP A 266 5.29 23.59 4.90
C ASP A 266 4.21 22.50 4.97
N ILE A 267 4.61 21.26 5.29
CA ILE A 267 3.71 20.12 5.42
C ILE A 267 3.59 19.74 6.89
N ASN A 268 2.38 19.84 7.43
CA ASN A 268 2.14 19.42 8.80
C ASN A 268 1.42 18.07 8.86
N THR A 269 1.50 17.42 10.02
CA THR A 269 0.90 16.10 10.24
C THR A 269 -0.64 16.11 10.10
N LYS A 270 -1.30 17.28 10.28
CA LYS A 270 -2.77 17.39 10.13
C LYS A 270 -3.19 17.27 8.68
N ASP A 271 -2.39 17.82 7.75
CA ASP A 271 -2.65 17.70 6.31
C ASP A 271 -2.52 16.25 5.86
N LEU A 272 -1.50 15.54 6.36
CA LEU A 272 -1.27 14.12 6.07
C LEU A 272 -2.32 13.18 6.67
N LYS A 273 -3.01 13.55 7.75
CA LYS A 273 -4.10 12.72 8.34
C LYS A 273 -5.24 12.41 7.37
N ARG A 274 -5.47 13.29 6.40
CA ARG A 274 -6.54 13.14 5.39
C ARG A 274 -6.07 12.42 4.13
N LEU A 275 -4.76 12.16 4.02
CA LEU A 275 -4.18 11.52 2.85
C LEU A 275 -4.76 10.11 2.68
N ASN A 276 -5.37 9.87 1.54
CA ASN A 276 -5.76 8.53 1.12
C ASN A 276 -4.54 7.83 0.51
N ILE A 277 -4.06 6.78 1.16
CA ILE A 277 -2.93 5.95 0.73
C ILE A 277 -3.38 4.53 0.35
N SER A 278 -4.68 4.31 0.17
CA SER A 278 -5.18 3.05 -0.39
C SER A 278 -4.60 2.83 -1.79
N LEU A 279 -4.39 1.60 -2.17
CA LEU A 279 -3.76 1.19 -3.44
C LEU A 279 -2.24 1.49 -3.52
N VAL A 280 -1.50 1.20 -2.48
CA VAL A 280 -0.05 1.02 -2.56
C VAL A 280 0.29 -0.44 -2.29
N MET A 281 1.48 -0.87 -2.72
CA MET A 281 1.99 -2.24 -2.58
C MET A 281 1.97 -2.74 -1.12
N ASP A 282 0.85 -3.22 -0.65
CA ASP A 282 0.62 -3.94 0.62
C ASP A 282 -0.86 -4.38 0.68
N ILE A 283 -1.43 -4.57 -0.49
CA ILE A 283 -2.80 -5.03 -0.64
C ILE A 283 -2.86 -6.55 -0.51
#